data_9bc4212a30fa5fb1fda750ea29e7114b
#
_entry.id   9bc4212a30fa5fb1fda750ea29e7114b
#
_cell.length_a   1.000
_cell.length_b   1.000
_cell.length_c   1.000
_cell.angle_alpha   90.00
_cell.angle_beta   90.00
_cell.angle_gamma   90.00
#
_symmetry.space_group_name_H-M   'P 1'
#
loop_
_entity.id
_entity.type
_entity.pdbx_description
1 polymer ?
#
loop_
_entity_poly.entity_id
_entity_poly.type
_entity_poly.pdbx_seq_one_letter_code
_entity_poly.pdbx_strand_id
1 'polypeptide(L)'
;MNIVQANTISPAIRKLISFATSDKKVEQEYEKYILLSNRTLYSVEFEGEIAGCIGIEQISLSECEIKHIAVLAVQRGKGIGSKMINFIASKYPSIVAETDYEAVDFYRRYGFFITSLGEKYPGVERFLCQYNKQ
;
A
#
# COMPACT_ATOMS: atom_id res chain seq x y z
N MET A 1 -11.11 7.08 -6.14
CA MET A 1 -10.31 5.84 -6.08
C MET A 1 -10.90 4.83 -7.04
N ASN A 2 -10.07 4.29 -7.90
CA ASN A 2 -10.49 3.35 -8.92
C ASN A 2 -9.89 1.97 -8.66
N ILE A 3 -10.68 0.91 -8.91
CA ILE A 3 -10.17 -0.46 -8.81
C ILE A 3 -9.40 -0.78 -10.08
N VAL A 4 -8.19 -1.32 -9.92
CA VAL A 4 -7.35 -1.73 -11.04
C VAL A 4 -7.65 -3.19 -11.35
N GLN A 5 -8.22 -3.45 -12.54
CA GLN A 5 -8.71 -4.79 -12.92
C GLN A 5 -8.16 -5.30 -14.26
N ALA A 6 -7.36 -4.51 -14.96
CA ALA A 6 -6.85 -4.91 -16.28
C ALA A 6 -5.95 -6.13 -16.17
N ASN A 7 -6.13 -7.11 -17.07
CA ASN A 7 -5.29 -8.30 -17.07
C ASN A 7 -3.83 -7.99 -17.39
N THR A 8 -3.57 -6.94 -18.16
CA THR A 8 -2.22 -6.50 -18.47
C THR A 8 -1.91 -5.26 -17.65
N ILE A 9 -0.80 -5.27 -16.93
CA ILE A 9 -0.38 -4.16 -16.10
C ILE A 9 -0.04 -2.94 -16.96
N SER A 10 -0.57 -1.76 -16.59
CA SER A 10 -0.22 -0.52 -17.29
C SER A 10 1.17 -0.04 -16.87
N PRO A 11 1.86 0.74 -17.72
CA PRO A 11 3.18 1.29 -17.34
C PRO A 11 3.14 2.14 -16.07
N ALA A 12 2.07 2.92 -15.86
CA ALA A 12 1.94 3.76 -14.67
C ALA A 12 1.84 2.91 -13.39
N ILE A 13 1.02 1.86 -13.42
CA ILE A 13 0.87 0.96 -12.27
C ILE A 13 2.15 0.17 -12.03
N ARG A 14 2.81 -0.29 -13.11
CA ARG A 14 4.10 -1.00 -12.98
C ARG A 14 5.12 -0.13 -12.25
N LYS A 15 5.23 1.13 -12.65
CA LYS A 15 6.17 2.06 -12.03
C LYS A 15 5.87 2.23 -10.53
N LEU A 16 4.60 2.39 -10.17
CA LEU A 16 4.19 2.56 -8.78
C LEU A 16 4.50 1.31 -7.95
N ILE A 17 4.14 0.14 -8.44
CA ILE A 17 4.40 -1.10 -7.70
C ILE A 17 5.91 -1.32 -7.53
N SER A 18 6.72 -0.90 -8.51
CA SER A 18 8.17 -1.04 -8.43
C SER A 18 8.79 -0.25 -7.28
N PHE A 19 8.10 0.78 -6.76
CA PHE A 19 8.57 1.51 -5.58
C PHE A 19 8.33 0.73 -4.29
N ALA A 20 7.41 -0.22 -4.29
CA ALA A 20 7.01 -0.97 -3.10
C ALA A 20 7.53 -2.42 -3.09
N THR A 21 8.09 -2.90 -4.19
CA THR A 21 8.67 -4.23 -4.29
C THR A 21 9.78 -4.25 -5.34
N SER A 22 10.55 -5.34 -5.43
CA SER A 22 11.61 -5.43 -6.44
C SER A 22 11.02 -5.58 -7.85
N ASP A 23 11.75 -5.10 -8.85
CA ASP A 23 11.32 -5.19 -10.25
C ASP A 23 10.98 -6.61 -10.67
N LYS A 24 11.71 -7.59 -10.14
CA LYS A 24 11.49 -9.00 -10.47
C LYS A 24 10.15 -9.52 -9.97
N LYS A 25 9.57 -8.88 -8.95
CA LYS A 25 8.33 -9.32 -8.32
C LYS A 25 7.11 -8.55 -8.80
N VAL A 26 7.28 -7.45 -9.54
CA VAL A 26 6.16 -6.58 -9.91
C VAL A 26 5.03 -7.35 -10.60
N GLU A 27 5.35 -8.11 -11.63
CA GLU A 27 4.33 -8.88 -12.39
C GLU A 27 3.63 -9.90 -11.51
N GLN A 28 4.41 -10.61 -10.71
CA GLN A 28 3.90 -11.64 -9.83
C GLN A 28 2.97 -11.06 -8.76
N GLU A 29 3.34 -9.91 -8.20
CA GLU A 29 2.50 -9.24 -7.20
C GLU A 29 1.24 -8.65 -7.82
N TYR A 30 1.34 -8.08 -9.02
CA TYR A 30 0.18 -7.57 -9.73
C TYR A 30 -0.82 -8.69 -10.04
N GLU A 31 -0.32 -9.83 -10.49
CA GLU A 31 -1.17 -10.98 -10.83
C GLU A 31 -2.01 -11.43 -9.63
N LYS A 32 -1.47 -11.35 -8.42
CA LYS A 32 -2.22 -11.69 -7.22
C LYS A 32 -3.45 -10.80 -7.03
N TYR A 33 -3.37 -9.51 -7.38
CA TYR A 33 -4.53 -8.62 -7.30
C TYR A 33 -5.61 -8.97 -8.31
N ILE A 34 -5.22 -9.52 -9.45
CA ILE A 34 -6.15 -9.88 -10.50
C ILE A 34 -6.81 -11.24 -10.22
N LEU A 35 -6.06 -12.19 -9.68
CA LEU A 35 -6.51 -13.57 -9.52
C LEU A 35 -7.13 -13.89 -8.16
N LEU A 36 -6.69 -13.21 -7.08
CA LEU A 36 -7.15 -13.54 -5.73
C LEU A 36 -8.33 -12.66 -5.34
N SER A 37 -9.42 -13.29 -4.89
CA SER A 37 -10.64 -12.56 -4.53
C SER A 37 -10.50 -11.69 -3.30
N ASN A 38 -9.53 -12.00 -2.41
CA ASN A 38 -9.30 -11.23 -1.19
C ASN A 38 -8.25 -10.12 -1.36
N ARG A 39 -7.76 -9.90 -2.58
CA ARG A 39 -6.82 -8.82 -2.87
C ARG A 39 -7.42 -7.79 -3.81
N THR A 40 -7.20 -6.52 -3.52
CA THR A 40 -7.69 -5.42 -4.35
C THR A 40 -6.61 -4.36 -4.48
N LEU A 41 -6.39 -3.90 -5.70
CA LEU A 41 -5.49 -2.80 -5.98
C LEU A 41 -6.33 -1.59 -6.41
N TYR A 42 -6.12 -0.47 -5.72
CA TYR A 42 -6.77 0.80 -6.05
C TYR A 42 -5.74 1.77 -6.60
N SER A 43 -6.16 2.60 -7.52
CA SER A 43 -5.37 3.71 -8.00
C SER A 43 -6.08 5.02 -7.70
N VAL A 44 -5.30 6.10 -7.58
CA VAL A 44 -5.82 7.45 -7.40
C VAL A 44 -5.24 8.35 -8.48
N GLU A 45 -6.11 9.16 -9.09
CA GLU A 45 -5.71 10.14 -10.07
C GLU A 45 -5.58 11.52 -9.43
N PHE A 46 -4.64 12.29 -9.94
CA PHE A 46 -4.43 13.68 -9.56
C PHE A 46 -4.07 14.45 -10.82
N GLU A 47 -4.86 15.47 -11.12
CA GLU A 47 -4.69 16.29 -12.34
C GLU A 47 -4.70 15.45 -13.63
N GLY A 48 -5.59 14.45 -13.67
CA GLY A 48 -5.79 13.62 -14.86
C GLY A 48 -4.81 12.46 -15.05
N GLU A 49 -3.87 12.27 -14.12
CA GLU A 49 -2.88 11.20 -14.20
C GLU A 49 -2.94 10.30 -12.97
N ILE A 50 -2.57 9.03 -13.13
CA ILE A 50 -2.45 8.12 -12.00
C ILE A 50 -1.27 8.57 -11.15
N ALA A 51 -1.57 9.00 -9.92
CA ALA A 51 -0.58 9.57 -9.00
C ALA A 51 -0.15 8.60 -7.91
N GLY A 52 -0.95 7.59 -7.61
CA GLY A 52 -0.63 6.63 -6.57
C GLY A 52 -1.46 5.37 -6.67
N CYS A 53 -1.05 4.35 -5.93
CA CYS A 53 -1.81 3.11 -5.79
C CYS A 53 -1.69 2.57 -4.36
N ILE A 54 -2.70 1.81 -3.96
CA ILE A 54 -2.69 1.08 -2.69
C ILE A 54 -3.30 -0.30 -2.94
N GLY A 55 -2.57 -1.33 -2.57
CA GLY A 55 -3.02 -2.72 -2.68
C GLY A 55 -3.23 -3.31 -1.30
N ILE A 56 -4.35 -3.97 -1.12
CA ILE A 56 -4.72 -4.56 0.16
C ILE A 56 -5.07 -6.03 0.02
N GLU A 57 -4.92 -6.75 1.13
CA GLU A 57 -5.45 -8.11 1.29
C GLU A 57 -6.46 -8.07 2.41
N GLN A 58 -7.68 -8.51 2.12
CA GLN A 58 -8.72 -8.61 3.14
C GLN A 58 -8.41 -9.80 4.06
N ILE A 59 -8.33 -9.53 5.36
CA ILE A 59 -8.10 -10.56 6.37
C ILE A 59 -9.44 -11.03 6.93
N SER A 60 -10.35 -10.08 7.19
CA SER A 60 -11.71 -10.34 7.66
C SER A 60 -12.61 -9.23 7.15
N LEU A 61 -13.89 -9.24 7.54
CA LEU A 61 -14.81 -8.16 7.16
C LEU A 61 -14.40 -6.81 7.74
N SER A 62 -13.63 -6.80 8.83
CA SER A 62 -13.25 -5.57 9.53
C SER A 62 -11.76 -5.25 9.46
N GLU A 63 -10.94 -6.14 8.90
CA GLU A 63 -9.49 -5.95 8.90
C GLU A 63 -8.88 -6.24 7.53
N CYS A 64 -7.92 -5.41 7.13
CA CYS A 64 -7.13 -5.65 5.94
C CYS A 64 -5.65 -5.38 6.20
N GLU A 65 -4.81 -5.91 5.33
CA GLU A 65 -3.38 -5.63 5.33
C GLU A 65 -3.02 -4.84 4.07
N ILE A 66 -2.24 -3.77 4.24
CA ILE A 66 -1.68 -3.04 3.12
C ILE A 66 -0.49 -3.84 2.60
N LYS A 67 -0.56 -4.28 1.35
CA LYS A 67 0.52 -5.04 0.70
C LYS A 67 1.47 -4.14 -0.07
N HIS A 68 0.93 -3.10 -0.70
CA HIS A 68 1.69 -2.13 -1.48
C HIS A 68 1.04 -0.77 -1.36
N ILE A 69 1.84 0.27 -1.18
CA ILE A 69 1.40 1.66 -1.26
C ILE A 69 2.51 2.47 -1.90
N ALA A 70 2.16 3.27 -2.88
CA ALA A 70 3.15 4.07 -3.59
C ALA A 70 2.52 5.35 -4.13
N VAL A 71 3.30 6.42 -4.16
CA VAL A 71 2.93 7.71 -4.74
C VAL A 71 4.06 8.13 -5.67
N LEU A 72 3.71 8.64 -6.85
CA LEU A 72 4.71 9.18 -7.78
C LEU A 72 5.56 10.24 -7.08
N ALA A 73 6.86 10.24 -7.35
CA ALA A 73 7.79 11.15 -6.69
C ALA A 73 7.37 12.61 -6.82
N VAL A 74 6.91 13.02 -8.02
CA VAL A 74 6.49 14.40 -8.29
C VAL A 74 5.20 14.78 -7.57
N GLN A 75 4.45 13.80 -7.07
CA GLN A 75 3.18 14.03 -6.37
C GLN A 75 3.28 13.84 -4.87
N ARG A 76 4.48 13.54 -4.36
CA ARG A 76 4.68 13.39 -2.91
C ARG A 76 4.57 14.73 -2.19
N GLY A 77 4.20 14.67 -0.92
CA GLY A 77 4.03 15.89 -0.10
C GLY A 77 2.68 16.57 -0.29
N LYS A 78 1.75 15.97 -1.05
CA LYS A 78 0.43 16.54 -1.33
C LYS A 78 -0.70 15.80 -0.61
N GLY A 79 -0.36 14.89 0.31
CA GLY A 79 -1.36 14.16 1.09
C GLY A 79 -2.02 12.99 0.37
N ILE A 80 -1.49 12.55 -0.78
CA ILE A 80 -2.09 11.47 -1.56
C ILE A 80 -2.04 10.14 -0.82
N GLY A 81 -0.92 9.83 -0.16
CA GLY A 81 -0.81 8.61 0.65
C GLY A 81 -1.85 8.57 1.76
N SER A 82 -2.03 9.69 2.48
CA SER A 82 -3.02 9.78 3.55
C SER A 82 -4.45 9.66 3.01
N LYS A 83 -4.73 10.23 1.83
CA LYS A 83 -6.05 10.07 1.20
C LYS A 83 -6.35 8.62 0.87
N MET A 84 -5.34 7.89 0.39
CA MET A 84 -5.52 6.47 0.09
C MET A 84 -5.81 5.68 1.35
N ILE A 85 -5.09 5.95 2.43
CA ILE A 85 -5.35 5.26 3.71
C ILE A 85 -6.72 5.65 4.27
N ASN A 86 -7.10 6.93 4.18
CA ASN A 86 -8.45 7.36 4.60
C ASN A 86 -9.54 6.55 3.87
N PHE A 87 -9.36 6.34 2.57
CA PHE A 87 -10.31 5.56 1.78
C PHE A 87 -10.40 4.11 2.28
N ILE A 88 -9.25 3.48 2.54
CA ILE A 88 -9.23 2.11 3.07
C ILE A 88 -9.85 2.08 4.47
N ALA A 89 -9.56 3.06 5.33
CA ALA A 89 -10.10 3.12 6.68
C ALA A 89 -11.62 3.30 6.69
N SER A 90 -12.19 3.85 5.62
CA SER A 90 -13.65 3.93 5.49
C SER A 90 -14.30 2.57 5.26
N LYS A 91 -13.53 1.59 4.80
CA LYS A 91 -14.01 0.22 4.51
C LYS A 91 -13.62 -0.76 5.59
N TYR A 92 -12.45 -0.60 6.18
CA TYR A 92 -11.87 -1.51 7.17
C TYR A 92 -11.44 -0.70 8.39
N PRO A 93 -12.12 -0.85 9.51
CA PRO A 93 -11.73 -0.10 10.72
C PRO A 93 -10.38 -0.53 11.28
N SER A 94 -9.89 -1.71 10.93
CA SER A 94 -8.59 -2.21 11.37
C SER A 94 -7.69 -2.43 10.16
N ILE A 95 -6.50 -1.81 10.17
CA ILE A 95 -5.54 -1.89 9.09
C ILE A 95 -4.18 -2.26 9.65
N VAL A 96 -3.51 -3.22 9.01
CA VAL A 96 -2.13 -3.58 9.37
C VAL A 96 -1.23 -3.42 8.16
N ALA A 97 0.04 -3.19 8.42
CA ALA A 97 1.08 -3.15 7.38
C ALA A 97 2.41 -3.55 8.01
N GLU A 98 3.28 -4.17 7.22
CA GLU A 98 4.66 -4.40 7.61
C GLU A 98 5.54 -3.58 6.69
N THR A 99 6.52 -2.87 7.26
CA THR A 99 7.32 -1.95 6.47
C THR A 99 8.76 -1.88 6.99
N ASP A 100 9.59 -1.13 6.28
CA ASP A 100 11.00 -0.93 6.61
C ASP A 100 11.22 0.43 7.30
N TYR A 101 12.50 0.68 7.62
CA TYR A 101 12.92 1.90 8.29
C TYR A 101 12.62 3.17 7.48
N GLU A 102 12.69 3.08 6.15
CA GLU A 102 12.47 4.26 5.30
C GLU A 102 11.01 4.67 5.24
N ALA A 103 10.08 3.72 5.31
CA ALA A 103 8.66 4.01 5.16
C ALA A 103 7.91 4.11 6.48
N VAL A 104 8.49 3.68 7.59
CA VAL A 104 7.79 3.60 8.88
C VAL A 104 7.28 4.96 9.37
N ASP A 105 8.01 6.05 9.09
CA ASP A 105 7.59 7.38 9.53
C ASP A 105 6.29 7.84 8.90
N PHE A 106 6.03 7.44 7.66
CA PHE A 106 4.75 7.75 7.01
C PHE A 106 3.59 7.15 7.81
N TYR A 107 3.72 5.89 8.22
CA TYR A 107 2.68 5.23 9.00
C TYR A 107 2.55 5.85 10.39
N ARG A 108 3.69 6.17 11.02
CA ARG A 108 3.67 6.79 12.35
C ARG A 108 2.95 8.13 12.31
N ARG A 109 3.23 8.97 11.30
CA ARG A 109 2.60 10.29 11.18
C ARG A 109 1.12 10.20 10.89
N TYR A 110 0.69 9.19 10.18
CA TYR A 110 -0.75 8.97 9.93
C TYR A 110 -1.48 8.62 11.22
N GLY A 111 -0.85 7.96 12.16
CA GLY A 111 -1.45 7.55 13.41
C GLY A 111 -1.44 6.05 13.68
N PHE A 112 -0.65 5.28 12.92
CA PHE A 112 -0.46 3.86 13.18
C PHE A 112 0.39 3.68 14.43
N PHE A 113 0.07 2.63 15.20
CA PHE A 113 0.91 2.16 16.29
C PHE A 113 2.03 1.30 15.72
N ILE A 114 3.28 1.63 16.06
CA ILE A 114 4.46 1.03 15.46
C ILE A 114 5.13 0.08 16.46
N THR A 115 5.41 -1.14 16.02
CA THR A 115 6.15 -2.14 16.80
C THR A 115 7.32 -2.62 15.97
N SER A 116 8.55 -2.55 16.51
CA SER A 116 9.70 -3.12 15.82
C SER A 116 9.63 -4.64 15.88
N LEU A 117 9.86 -5.27 14.74
CA LEU A 117 9.97 -6.73 14.63
C LEU A 117 11.44 -7.20 14.69
N GLY A 118 12.36 -6.25 14.90
CA GLY A 118 13.79 -6.52 14.91
C GLY A 118 14.36 -6.72 13.51
N GLU A 119 15.61 -7.15 13.45
CA GLU A 119 16.31 -7.41 12.19
C GLU A 119 15.97 -8.82 11.70
N LYS A 120 15.08 -8.92 10.71
CA LYS A 120 14.79 -10.21 10.04
C LYS A 120 15.96 -10.65 9.20
N TYR A 121 16.74 -9.69 8.69
CA TYR A 121 18.01 -9.91 8.01
C TYR A 121 19.04 -8.95 8.61
N PRO A 122 20.34 -9.25 8.59
CA PRO A 122 21.34 -8.33 9.11
C PRO A 122 21.20 -6.92 8.50
N GLY A 123 21.05 -5.92 9.36
CA GLY A 123 20.88 -4.53 8.95
C GLY A 123 19.51 -4.15 8.42
N VAL A 124 18.54 -5.06 8.41
CA VAL A 124 17.20 -4.79 7.88
C VAL A 124 16.18 -4.96 8.99
N GLU A 125 15.87 -3.87 9.67
CA GLU A 125 14.81 -3.84 10.67
C GLU A 125 13.45 -3.73 10.00
N ARG A 126 12.48 -4.53 10.48
CA ARG A 126 11.11 -4.49 9.99
C ARG A 126 10.19 -3.99 11.10
N PHE A 127 9.10 -3.38 10.70
CA PHE A 127 8.13 -2.78 11.63
C PHE A 127 6.72 -3.25 11.31
N LEU A 128 5.98 -3.56 12.36
CA LEU A 128 4.55 -3.81 12.27
C LEU A 128 3.82 -2.50 12.56
N CYS A 129 2.91 -2.13 11.67
CA CYS A 129 2.13 -0.91 11.78
C CYS A 129 0.65 -1.30 11.92
N GLN A 130 -0.02 -0.79 12.96
CA GLN A 130 -1.41 -1.16 13.25
C GLN A 130 -2.25 0.11 13.45
N TYR A 131 -3.39 0.16 12.79
CA TYR A 131 -4.32 1.27 12.90
C TYR A 131 -5.71 0.74 13.19
N ASN A 132 -6.37 1.31 14.19
CA ASN A 132 -7.75 1.00 14.53
C ASN A 132 -8.54 2.29 14.54
N LYS A 133 -9.51 2.39 13.63
CA LYS A 133 -10.41 3.54 13.57
C LYS A 133 -11.39 3.46 14.72
N GLN A 134 -11.52 4.54 15.45
CA GLN A 134 -12.44 4.65 16.57
C GLN A 134 -13.75 5.31 16.15
#